data_8ba2a05162ec117caab79f2b4c593858
#
_entry.id   8ba2a05162ec117caab79f2b4c593858
#
_cell.length_a   1.000
_cell.length_b   1.000
_cell.length_c   1.000
_cell.angle_alpha   90.00
_cell.angle_beta   90.00
_cell.angle_gamma   90.00
#
_symmetry.space_group_name_H-M   'P 1'
#
loop_
_entity.id
_entity.type
_entity.pdbx_description
1 polymer ?
#
loop_
_entity_poly.entity_id
_entity_poly.type
_entity_poly.pdbx_seq_one_letter_code
_entity_poly.pdbx_strand_id
1 'polypeptide(L)'
;MTQRCRIANSFRNRLIGSDDKALVPCIVLPGNAVVRPLDFFGTMRRKEFFLSMTKSAAFLLVVLLAVAGFAQGDHVPAFNNAPPKPGDALPILPKDQLWGENFKYPYQVRSYQLAAKIPDVIYQLPCYCYCEREGHNSLHSCFEGMHGAHCALCMKEVFYAYQQTKLKKTPAQIRAGIIKGDWKSIDLESAAKTD
;
A
#
# COMPACT_ATOMS: atom_id res chain seq x y z
N MET A 1 -21.20 57.21 -37.12
CA MET A 1 -21.17 58.27 -36.09
C MET A 1 -20.99 57.62 -34.73
N THR A 2 -19.79 57.68 -34.24
CA THR A 2 -19.39 56.98 -32.96
C THR A 2 -19.49 58.03 -31.84
N GLN A 3 -20.54 57.98 -31.05
CA GLN A 3 -20.64 58.80 -29.85
C GLN A 3 -19.83 58.18 -28.70
N ARG A 4 -18.87 58.93 -28.18
CA ARG A 4 -18.11 58.59 -26.99
C ARG A 4 -18.91 58.89 -25.76
N CYS A 5 -19.29 57.89 -24.99
CA CYS A 5 -19.84 58.07 -23.65
C CYS A 5 -18.71 58.42 -22.70
N ARG A 6 -18.72 59.63 -22.18
CA ARG A 6 -17.82 60.10 -21.10
C ARG A 6 -18.50 59.83 -19.79
N ILE A 7 -18.03 58.84 -19.04
CA ILE A 7 -18.49 58.60 -17.69
C ILE A 7 -17.70 59.54 -16.76
N ALA A 8 -18.41 60.46 -16.10
CA ALA A 8 -17.83 61.30 -15.07
C ALA A 8 -17.55 60.47 -13.81
N ASN A 9 -16.28 60.13 -13.61
CA ASN A 9 -15.81 59.58 -12.36
C ASN A 9 -15.62 60.68 -11.29
N SER A 10 -16.61 60.86 -10.44
CA SER A 10 -16.43 61.51 -9.15
C SER A 10 -16.70 60.45 -8.11
N PHE A 11 -15.70 59.80 -7.65
CA PHE A 11 -15.47 59.27 -6.33
C PHE A 11 -14.44 58.10 -6.35
N ARG A 12 -13.35 58.42 -5.73
CA ARG A 12 -12.37 57.52 -5.13
C ARG A 12 -11.06 57.25 -5.89
N ASN A 13 -10.21 58.28 -5.84
CA ASN A 13 -8.76 58.04 -5.80
C ASN A 13 -8.39 57.27 -4.53
N ARG A 14 -7.99 56.02 -4.68
CA ARG A 14 -6.87 55.44 -3.93
C ARG A 14 -6.65 53.99 -4.39
N LEU A 15 -5.43 53.78 -4.89
CA LEU A 15 -4.82 52.47 -5.10
C LEU A 15 -5.35 51.63 -6.29
N ILE A 16 -4.82 51.89 -7.49
CA ILE A 16 -4.35 50.89 -8.41
C ILE A 16 -3.60 51.64 -9.53
N GLY A 17 -2.41 51.19 -9.85
CA GLY A 17 -1.49 51.77 -10.82
C GLY A 17 -2.04 51.81 -12.23
N SER A 18 -1.44 52.70 -12.99
CA SER A 18 -1.66 53.03 -14.36
C SER A 18 -1.64 51.81 -15.30
N ASP A 19 -2.37 52.02 -16.40
CA ASP A 19 -2.28 51.35 -17.70
C ASP A 19 -3.06 50.01 -17.81
N ASP A 20 -4.38 50.20 -18.07
CA ASP A 20 -5.06 49.46 -19.12
C ASP A 20 -6.44 50.09 -19.41
N LYS A 21 -6.47 50.87 -20.49
CA LYS A 21 -7.73 51.41 -21.04
C LYS A 21 -8.43 50.32 -21.83
N ALA A 22 -9.15 49.45 -21.18
CA ALA A 22 -10.05 48.50 -21.81
C ALA A 22 -11.29 49.28 -22.32
N LEU A 23 -11.38 49.48 -23.61
CA LEU A 23 -12.58 49.99 -24.31
C LEU A 23 -13.64 48.88 -24.31
N VAL A 24 -14.68 49.03 -23.52
CA VAL A 24 -15.85 48.15 -23.57
C VAL A 24 -16.82 48.68 -24.62
N PRO A 25 -17.23 47.89 -25.62
CA PRO A 25 -18.20 48.33 -26.62
C PRO A 25 -19.60 48.43 -25.98
N CYS A 26 -20.24 49.61 -26.13
CA CYS A 26 -21.66 49.79 -25.79
C CYS A 26 -22.51 49.29 -26.94
N ILE A 27 -23.30 48.25 -26.74
CA ILE A 27 -24.32 47.81 -27.70
C ILE A 27 -25.58 48.63 -27.47
N VAL A 28 -25.95 49.44 -28.44
CA VAL A 28 -27.20 50.21 -28.44
C VAL A 28 -28.27 49.41 -29.17
N LEU A 29 -29.29 48.98 -28.45
CA LEU A 29 -30.49 48.34 -29.00
C LEU A 29 -31.55 49.41 -29.34
N PRO A 30 -32.33 49.25 -30.41
CA PRO A 30 -33.39 50.21 -30.79
C PRO A 30 -34.53 50.11 -29.79
N GLY A 31 -34.68 51.14 -28.93
CA GLY A 31 -35.74 51.22 -27.93
C GLY A 31 -35.28 51.70 -26.57
N ASN A 32 -34.65 52.85 -26.50
CA ASN A 32 -34.34 53.66 -25.27
C ASN A 32 -34.17 52.98 -23.87
N ALA A 33 -33.73 51.74 -23.82
CA ALA A 33 -33.38 51.08 -22.60
C ALA A 33 -31.85 50.98 -22.49
N VAL A 34 -31.23 51.82 -21.69
CA VAL A 34 -29.80 51.70 -21.34
C VAL A 34 -29.70 50.59 -20.30
N VAL A 35 -29.33 49.39 -20.75
CA VAL A 35 -29.01 48.30 -19.84
C VAL A 35 -27.63 48.57 -19.21
N ARG A 36 -27.62 48.86 -17.93
CA ARG A 36 -26.37 49.01 -17.15
C ARG A 36 -25.75 47.63 -16.94
N PRO A 37 -24.48 47.37 -17.25
CA PRO A 37 -23.83 46.06 -17.07
C PRO A 37 -23.47 45.75 -15.61
N LEU A 38 -24.05 46.45 -14.64
CA LEU A 38 -23.66 46.34 -13.22
C LEU A 38 -24.64 45.54 -12.35
N ASP A 39 -25.76 45.06 -12.92
CA ASP A 39 -26.76 44.31 -12.12
C ASP A 39 -26.59 42.78 -12.16
N PHE A 40 -25.55 42.30 -12.84
CA PHE A 40 -25.28 40.83 -12.87
C PHE A 40 -24.38 40.34 -11.73
N PHE A 41 -23.77 41.23 -10.94
CA PHE A 41 -23.21 40.87 -9.67
C PHE A 41 -24.30 40.97 -8.58
N GLY A 42 -25.33 40.11 -8.77
CA GLY A 42 -26.29 39.87 -7.72
C GLY A 42 -25.55 39.53 -6.44
N THR A 43 -25.89 40.24 -5.38
CA THR A 43 -25.44 40.02 -4.01
C THR A 43 -25.43 38.52 -3.68
N MET A 44 -24.35 37.79 -3.99
CA MET A 44 -24.09 36.52 -3.36
C MET A 44 -24.06 36.77 -1.87
N ARG A 45 -25.10 36.34 -1.19
CA ARG A 45 -25.20 36.47 0.24
C ARG A 45 -23.93 35.88 0.83
N ARG A 46 -23.21 36.65 1.60
CA ARG A 46 -22.00 36.23 2.32
C ARG A 46 -22.19 34.88 3.02
N LYS A 47 -23.39 34.58 3.42
CA LYS A 47 -23.79 33.32 4.07
C LYS A 47 -23.63 32.08 3.15
N GLU A 48 -23.96 32.20 1.85
CA GLU A 48 -23.84 31.09 0.89
C GLU A 48 -22.38 30.77 0.57
N PHE A 49 -21.53 31.80 0.51
CA PHE A 49 -20.11 31.60 0.25
C PHE A 49 -19.41 30.88 1.43
N PHE A 50 -19.73 31.26 2.66
CA PHE A 50 -19.18 30.58 3.86
C PHE A 50 -19.71 29.15 3.97
N LEU A 51 -20.97 28.88 3.65
CA LEU A 51 -21.56 27.55 3.69
C LEU A 51 -20.94 26.62 2.63
N SER A 52 -20.60 27.16 1.45
CA SER A 52 -19.91 26.41 0.40
C SER A 52 -18.47 26.09 0.76
N MET A 53 -17.73 27.01 1.35
CA MET A 53 -16.36 26.78 1.83
C MET A 53 -16.30 25.74 2.94
N THR A 54 -17.24 25.77 3.89
CA THR A 54 -17.26 24.79 4.99
C THR A 54 -17.58 23.36 4.47
N LYS A 55 -18.48 23.22 3.49
CA LYS A 55 -18.76 21.93 2.85
C LYS A 55 -17.54 21.37 2.10
N SER A 56 -16.82 22.23 1.37
CA SER A 56 -15.60 21.85 0.67
C SER A 56 -14.47 21.47 1.63
N ALA A 57 -14.29 22.20 2.73
CA ALA A 57 -13.30 21.88 3.75
C ALA A 57 -13.63 20.56 4.46
N ALA A 58 -14.90 20.32 4.80
CA ALA A 58 -15.33 19.05 5.39
C ALA A 58 -15.12 17.87 4.43
N PHE A 59 -15.41 18.04 3.14
CA PHE A 59 -15.17 17.00 2.14
C PHE A 59 -13.68 16.68 2.00
N LEU A 60 -12.81 17.70 1.94
CA LEU A 60 -11.36 17.52 1.91
C LEU A 60 -10.84 16.80 3.16
N LEU A 61 -11.37 17.15 4.34
CA LEU A 61 -11.00 16.48 5.59
C LEU A 61 -11.40 15.00 5.56
N VAL A 62 -12.59 14.66 5.09
CA VAL A 62 -13.05 13.28 4.97
C VAL A 62 -12.19 12.50 3.98
N VAL A 63 -11.82 13.10 2.84
CA VAL A 63 -10.92 12.47 1.85
C VAL A 63 -9.53 12.24 2.45
N LEU A 64 -8.97 13.21 3.18
CA LEU A 64 -7.68 13.07 3.85
C LEU A 64 -7.69 11.98 4.92
N LEU A 65 -8.77 11.87 5.70
CA LEU A 65 -8.92 10.81 6.71
C LEU A 65 -9.10 9.43 6.05
N ALA A 66 -9.80 9.35 4.93
CA ALA A 66 -9.94 8.10 4.17
C ALA A 66 -8.60 7.63 3.60
N VAL A 67 -7.76 8.54 3.08
CA VAL A 67 -6.43 8.18 2.55
C VAL A 67 -5.48 7.74 3.67
N ALA A 68 -5.57 8.35 4.86
CA ALA A 68 -4.75 7.94 6.01
C ALA A 68 -5.08 6.52 6.49
N GLY A 69 -6.31 6.05 6.31
CA GLY A 69 -6.73 4.68 6.69
C GLY A 69 -6.10 3.58 5.82
N PHE A 70 -5.63 3.87 4.61
CA PHE A 70 -4.97 2.89 3.72
C PHE A 70 -3.47 2.72 3.98
N ALA A 71 -2.87 3.51 4.87
CA ALA A 71 -1.43 3.45 5.18
C ALA A 71 -1.06 2.45 6.29
N GLN A 72 -1.99 1.62 6.76
CA GLN A 72 -1.67 0.52 7.66
C GLN A 72 -1.06 -0.61 6.82
N GLY A 73 0.25 -0.55 6.62
CA GLY A 73 1.01 -1.65 6.04
C GLY A 73 0.82 -2.91 6.91
N ASP A 74 0.51 -4.04 6.27
CA ASP A 74 0.44 -5.32 6.97
C ASP A 74 1.74 -5.54 7.76
N HIS A 75 1.60 -5.90 9.03
CA HIS A 75 2.75 -6.23 9.87
C HIS A 75 3.52 -7.39 9.24
N VAL A 76 4.80 -7.16 8.95
CA VAL A 76 5.70 -8.21 8.48
C VAL A 76 6.23 -8.97 9.69
N PRO A 77 6.00 -10.30 9.78
CA PRO A 77 6.50 -11.09 10.90
C PRO A 77 8.02 -11.04 11.03
N ALA A 78 8.54 -11.44 12.21
CA ALA A 78 9.97 -11.45 12.49
C ALA A 78 10.78 -12.28 11.49
N PHE A 79 11.96 -11.81 11.14
CA PHE A 79 12.94 -12.48 10.30
C PHE A 79 14.34 -11.91 10.55
N ASN A 80 15.39 -12.66 10.17
CA ASN A 80 16.77 -12.19 10.28
C ASN A 80 17.21 -11.48 8.99
N ASN A 81 17.66 -10.24 9.09
CA ASN A 81 18.08 -9.44 7.92
C ASN A 81 19.41 -9.90 7.32
N ALA A 82 20.26 -10.54 8.12
CA ALA A 82 21.58 -11.03 7.72
C ALA A 82 21.58 -12.56 7.69
N PRO A 83 22.47 -13.18 6.90
CA PRO A 83 22.71 -14.62 6.95
C PRO A 83 23.18 -15.04 8.36
N PRO A 84 23.04 -16.34 8.72
CA PRO A 84 23.61 -16.85 9.95
C PRO A 84 25.12 -16.64 9.99
N LYS A 85 25.70 -16.50 11.18
CA LYS A 85 27.16 -16.38 11.35
C LYS A 85 27.81 -17.72 11.02
N PRO A 86 29.04 -17.70 10.50
CA PRO A 86 29.81 -18.93 10.33
C PRO A 86 29.88 -19.73 11.62
N GLY A 87 29.42 -20.97 11.59
CA GLY A 87 29.37 -21.85 12.77
C GLY A 87 28.07 -21.84 13.56
N ASP A 88 27.11 -20.98 13.23
CA ASP A 88 25.77 -21.05 13.81
C ASP A 88 25.11 -22.39 13.39
N ALA A 89 24.61 -23.12 14.39
CA ALA A 89 23.83 -24.33 14.13
C ALA A 89 22.40 -23.91 13.73
N LEU A 90 21.93 -24.39 12.59
CA LEU A 90 20.54 -24.23 12.14
C LEU A 90 19.86 -25.61 12.07
N PRO A 91 19.49 -26.17 13.23
CA PRO A 91 18.91 -27.51 13.27
C PRO A 91 17.53 -27.52 12.62
N ILE A 92 17.28 -28.53 11.80
CA ILE A 92 15.94 -28.90 11.32
C ILE A 92 15.63 -30.26 11.93
N LEU A 93 14.36 -30.49 12.28
CA LEU A 93 13.92 -31.77 12.83
C LEU A 93 14.43 -32.93 11.96
N PRO A 94 15.20 -33.89 12.52
CA PRO A 94 15.87 -34.94 11.75
C PRO A 94 14.89 -35.84 11.00
N LYS A 95 15.33 -36.37 9.86
CA LYS A 95 14.50 -37.20 8.97
C LYS A 95 13.93 -38.45 9.68
N ASP A 96 14.67 -39.04 10.57
CA ASP A 96 14.28 -40.23 11.38
C ASP A 96 13.18 -39.91 12.40
N GLN A 97 12.84 -38.66 12.59
CA GLN A 97 11.73 -38.22 13.46
C GLN A 97 10.49 -37.79 12.65
N LEU A 98 10.55 -37.78 11.32
CA LEU A 98 9.45 -37.36 10.44
C LEU A 98 8.47 -38.51 10.19
N TRP A 99 7.82 -38.99 11.25
CA TRP A 99 6.87 -40.10 11.19
C TRP A 99 5.78 -39.98 12.25
N GLY A 100 4.82 -40.92 12.22
CA GLY A 100 3.73 -41.00 13.19
C GLY A 100 2.62 -40.00 12.94
N GLU A 101 1.86 -39.71 14.02
CA GLU A 101 0.63 -38.89 13.95
C GLU A 101 0.85 -37.47 13.44
N ASN A 102 2.05 -36.92 13.58
CA ASN A 102 2.39 -35.56 13.15
C ASN A 102 2.78 -35.48 11.65
N PHE A 103 3.00 -36.62 11.00
CA PHE A 103 3.49 -36.68 9.60
C PHE A 103 2.65 -37.64 8.76
N LYS A 104 1.32 -37.45 8.79
CA LYS A 104 0.35 -38.30 8.05
C LYS A 104 0.37 -38.08 6.53
N TYR A 105 0.74 -36.90 6.09
CA TYR A 105 0.69 -36.50 4.69
C TYR A 105 2.09 -36.32 4.10
N PRO A 106 2.31 -36.74 2.85
CA PRO A 106 3.61 -36.63 2.18
C PRO A 106 4.19 -35.21 2.17
N TYR A 107 3.34 -34.19 2.02
CA TYR A 107 3.80 -32.80 2.00
C TYR A 107 4.39 -32.33 3.36
N GLN A 108 3.95 -32.89 4.48
CA GLN A 108 4.53 -32.61 5.78
C GLN A 108 6.00 -33.05 5.82
N VAL A 109 6.26 -34.32 5.52
CA VAL A 109 7.62 -34.87 5.46
C VAL A 109 8.46 -34.09 4.43
N ARG A 110 7.87 -33.84 3.25
CA ARG A 110 8.57 -33.15 2.16
C ARG A 110 8.99 -31.72 2.56
N SER A 111 8.14 -30.97 3.25
CA SER A 111 8.46 -29.60 3.70
C SER A 111 9.71 -29.57 4.59
N TYR A 112 9.86 -30.49 5.51
CA TYR A 112 11.07 -30.63 6.36
C TYR A 112 12.31 -31.00 5.55
N GLN A 113 12.16 -31.92 4.61
CA GLN A 113 13.27 -32.29 3.70
C GLN A 113 13.74 -31.09 2.88
N LEU A 114 12.82 -30.22 2.46
CA LEU A 114 13.16 -29.00 1.73
C LEU A 114 13.76 -27.94 2.66
N ALA A 115 13.21 -27.75 3.84
CA ALA A 115 13.77 -26.87 4.86
C ALA A 115 15.24 -27.21 5.17
N ALA A 116 15.54 -28.51 5.31
CA ALA A 116 16.90 -28.99 5.56
C ALA A 116 17.88 -28.72 4.39
N LYS A 117 17.39 -28.48 3.18
CA LYS A 117 18.24 -28.14 2.03
C LYS A 117 18.56 -26.64 1.94
N ILE A 118 17.78 -25.77 2.59
CA ILE A 118 17.90 -24.33 2.50
C ILE A 118 17.81 -23.64 3.88
N PRO A 119 18.45 -24.14 4.93
CA PRO A 119 18.30 -23.62 6.28
C PRO A 119 18.71 -22.13 6.36
N ASP A 120 19.81 -21.73 5.74
CA ASP A 120 20.31 -20.35 5.71
C ASP A 120 19.34 -19.39 5.02
N VAL A 121 18.58 -19.88 4.06
CA VAL A 121 17.58 -19.08 3.34
C VAL A 121 16.38 -18.85 4.25
N ILE A 122 15.79 -19.92 4.81
CA ILE A 122 14.58 -19.82 5.64
C ILE A 122 14.85 -19.11 6.98
N TYR A 123 16.10 -19.06 7.44
CA TYR A 123 16.54 -18.24 8.56
C TYR A 123 16.31 -16.75 8.32
N GLN A 124 16.37 -16.30 7.06
CA GLN A 124 16.20 -14.92 6.65
C GLN A 124 14.79 -14.59 6.17
N LEU A 125 13.82 -15.50 6.33
CA LEU A 125 12.44 -15.32 5.85
C LEU A 125 11.46 -15.19 7.01
N PRO A 126 10.45 -14.30 6.89
CA PRO A 126 9.34 -14.26 7.85
C PRO A 126 8.43 -15.46 7.68
N CYS A 127 7.66 -15.79 8.73
CA CYS A 127 6.58 -16.77 8.66
C CYS A 127 5.23 -16.11 8.95
N TYR A 128 4.33 -16.11 8.01
CA TYR A 128 3.01 -15.47 8.11
C TYR A 128 1.97 -16.25 8.93
N CYS A 129 2.39 -17.27 9.68
CA CYS A 129 1.59 -17.84 10.76
C CYS A 129 1.68 -17.02 12.06
N TYR A 130 2.52 -15.98 12.10
CA TYR A 130 2.70 -15.07 13.24
C TYR A 130 3.09 -15.79 14.55
N CYS A 131 3.83 -16.89 14.46
CA CYS A 131 4.31 -17.65 15.61
C CYS A 131 5.48 -16.98 16.36
N GLU A 132 5.81 -15.74 16.05
CA GLU A 132 6.71 -14.90 16.84
C GLU A 132 6.25 -14.75 18.30
N ARG A 133 4.94 -14.86 18.57
CA ARG A 133 4.37 -14.90 19.93
C ARG A 133 4.81 -16.13 20.72
N GLU A 134 5.25 -17.19 20.05
CA GLU A 134 5.77 -18.43 20.59
C GLU A 134 7.31 -18.44 20.60
N GLY A 135 7.93 -17.28 20.32
CA GLY A 135 9.37 -17.11 20.32
C GLY A 135 10.05 -17.43 19.00
N HIS A 136 9.31 -17.70 17.92
CA HIS A 136 9.89 -17.90 16.60
C HIS A 136 10.36 -16.57 16.00
N ASN A 137 11.58 -16.52 15.51
CA ASN A 137 12.19 -15.32 14.95
C ASN A 137 12.41 -15.38 13.45
N SER A 138 12.00 -16.49 12.81
CA SER A 138 12.05 -16.68 11.35
C SER A 138 11.27 -17.94 10.97
N LEU A 139 11.10 -18.16 9.67
CA LEU A 139 10.52 -19.39 9.13
C LEU A 139 11.31 -20.64 9.52
N HIS A 140 12.63 -20.53 9.73
CA HIS A 140 13.49 -21.62 10.19
C HIS A 140 12.98 -22.21 11.52
N SER A 141 12.64 -21.37 12.50
CA SER A 141 12.21 -21.80 13.82
C SER A 141 10.99 -22.71 13.81
N CYS A 142 10.14 -22.60 12.77
CA CYS A 142 8.99 -23.49 12.61
C CYS A 142 9.38 -24.96 12.33
N PHE A 143 10.60 -25.20 11.84
CA PHE A 143 11.10 -26.51 11.42
C PHE A 143 12.14 -27.12 12.37
N GLU A 144 12.51 -26.41 13.44
CA GLU A 144 13.37 -26.94 14.53
C GLU A 144 12.66 -28.05 15.31
N GLY A 145 11.33 -27.95 15.43
CA GLY A 145 10.46 -28.94 16.06
C GLY A 145 9.30 -29.35 15.15
N MET A 146 8.22 -29.88 15.72
CA MET A 146 7.06 -30.40 14.97
C MET A 146 6.07 -29.31 14.53
N HIS A 147 6.25 -28.05 14.95
CA HIS A 147 5.32 -26.96 14.69
C HIS A 147 5.00 -26.81 13.20
N GLY A 148 6.01 -26.83 12.34
CA GLY A 148 5.84 -26.71 10.89
C GLY A 148 4.94 -27.77 10.27
N ALA A 149 4.89 -28.98 10.84
CA ALA A 149 4.05 -30.08 10.34
C ALA A 149 2.55 -29.81 10.51
N HIS A 150 2.18 -28.96 11.47
CA HIS A 150 0.79 -28.62 11.77
C HIS A 150 0.34 -27.29 11.16
N CYS A 151 1.23 -26.61 10.42
CA CYS A 151 0.97 -25.30 9.86
C CYS A 151 1.08 -25.30 8.33
N ALA A 152 -0.06 -25.26 7.64
CA ALA A 152 -0.08 -25.19 6.19
C ALA A 152 0.64 -23.95 5.62
N LEU A 153 0.65 -22.84 6.35
CA LEU A 153 1.31 -21.59 5.96
C LEU A 153 2.83 -21.81 5.91
N CYS A 154 3.42 -22.31 7.02
CA CYS A 154 4.86 -22.60 7.08
C CYS A 154 5.30 -23.54 5.96
N MET A 155 4.52 -24.61 5.71
CA MET A 155 4.82 -25.56 4.64
C MET A 155 4.78 -24.89 3.25
N LYS A 156 3.75 -24.11 2.94
CA LYS A 156 3.65 -23.38 1.67
C LYS A 156 4.82 -22.41 1.48
N GLU A 157 5.21 -21.69 2.52
CA GLU A 157 6.33 -20.75 2.49
C GLU A 157 7.65 -21.46 2.21
N VAL A 158 7.91 -22.62 2.80
CA VAL A 158 9.11 -23.42 2.49
C VAL A 158 9.10 -23.97 1.08
N PHE A 159 7.98 -24.49 0.60
CA PHE A 159 7.89 -24.93 -0.80
C PHE A 159 8.20 -23.78 -1.76
N TYR A 160 7.60 -22.63 -1.54
CA TYR A 160 7.88 -21.41 -2.31
C TYR A 160 9.36 -21.02 -2.23
N ALA A 161 9.91 -20.94 -1.03
CA ALA A 161 11.30 -20.56 -0.82
C ALA A 161 12.27 -21.50 -1.55
N TYR A 162 12.02 -22.80 -1.47
CA TYR A 162 12.84 -23.77 -2.18
C TYR A 162 12.77 -23.60 -3.70
N GLN A 163 11.56 -23.44 -4.26
CA GLN A 163 11.38 -23.20 -5.69
C GLN A 163 12.14 -21.96 -6.16
N GLN A 164 12.06 -20.85 -5.39
CA GLN A 164 12.76 -19.62 -5.72
C GLN A 164 14.29 -19.75 -5.57
N THR A 165 14.75 -20.56 -4.61
CA THR A 165 16.19 -20.86 -4.46
C THR A 165 16.73 -21.65 -5.65
N LYS A 166 15.96 -22.60 -6.19
CA LYS A 166 16.31 -23.30 -7.46
C LYS A 166 16.43 -22.32 -8.64
N LEU A 167 15.66 -21.25 -8.63
CA LEU A 167 15.74 -20.15 -9.62
C LEU A 167 16.89 -19.15 -9.30
N LYS A 168 17.77 -19.48 -8.36
CA LYS A 168 18.93 -18.64 -7.96
C LYS A 168 18.58 -17.27 -7.40
N LYS A 169 17.38 -17.09 -6.88
CA LYS A 169 17.00 -15.85 -6.20
C LYS A 169 17.69 -15.74 -4.84
N THR A 170 18.04 -14.51 -4.49
CA THR A 170 18.62 -14.19 -3.17
C THR A 170 17.56 -14.29 -2.07
N PRO A 171 17.94 -14.50 -0.78
CA PRO A 171 16.99 -14.49 0.34
C PRO A 171 16.14 -13.22 0.40
N ALA A 172 16.73 -12.06 0.09
CA ALA A 172 15.99 -10.79 0.04
C ALA A 172 14.90 -10.76 -1.05
N GLN A 173 15.18 -11.33 -2.23
CA GLN A 173 14.19 -11.43 -3.31
C GLN A 173 13.08 -12.43 -2.97
N ILE A 174 13.44 -13.55 -2.33
CA ILE A 174 12.48 -14.57 -1.86
C ILE A 174 11.58 -13.96 -0.77
N ARG A 175 12.17 -13.24 0.19
CA ARG A 175 11.44 -12.52 1.23
C ARG A 175 10.44 -11.52 0.66
N ALA A 176 10.82 -10.75 -0.35
CA ALA A 176 9.89 -9.82 -1.01
C ALA A 176 8.67 -10.54 -1.61
N GLY A 177 8.85 -11.72 -2.20
CA GLY A 177 7.74 -12.55 -2.68
C GLY A 177 6.88 -13.12 -1.54
N ILE A 178 7.48 -13.51 -0.43
CA ILE A 178 6.74 -13.97 0.77
C ILE A 178 5.89 -12.83 1.32
N ILE A 179 6.44 -11.63 1.48
CA ILE A 179 5.72 -10.44 1.94
C ILE A 179 4.54 -10.13 1.00
N LYS A 180 4.74 -10.26 -0.29
CA LYS A 180 3.68 -10.07 -1.30
C LYS A 180 2.60 -11.17 -1.25
N GLY A 181 2.89 -12.33 -0.65
CA GLY A 181 1.97 -13.46 -0.57
C GLY A 181 2.00 -14.41 -1.77
N ASP A 182 3.06 -14.41 -2.57
CA ASP A 182 3.21 -15.27 -3.75
C ASP A 182 3.14 -16.78 -3.38
N TRP A 183 3.49 -17.15 -2.16
CA TRP A 183 3.41 -18.50 -1.61
C TRP A 183 1.97 -19.02 -1.42
N LYS A 184 0.97 -18.13 -1.36
CA LYS A 184 -0.44 -18.50 -1.13
C LYS A 184 -0.98 -19.43 -2.21
N SER A 185 -0.46 -19.31 -3.43
CA SER A 185 -0.85 -20.15 -4.59
C SER A 185 -0.28 -21.57 -4.56
N ILE A 186 0.63 -21.90 -3.64
CA ILE A 186 1.20 -23.24 -3.52
C ILE A 186 0.11 -24.23 -3.10
N ASP A 187 -0.10 -25.25 -3.92
CA ASP A 187 -0.89 -26.43 -3.58
C ASP A 187 0.04 -27.50 -3.00
N LEU A 188 -0.17 -27.88 -1.74
CA LEU A 188 0.73 -28.77 -1.00
C LEU A 188 0.77 -30.18 -1.56
N GLU A 189 -0.37 -30.69 -2.01
CA GLU A 189 -0.45 -32.06 -2.55
C GLU A 189 0.32 -32.19 -3.86
N SER A 190 0.18 -31.20 -4.75
CA SER A 190 0.90 -31.15 -6.00
C SER A 190 2.38 -30.87 -5.80
N ALA A 191 2.71 -29.92 -4.91
CA ALA A 191 4.08 -29.51 -4.64
C ALA A 191 4.92 -30.65 -3.99
N ALA A 192 4.28 -31.53 -3.22
CA ALA A 192 4.98 -32.67 -2.63
C ALA A 192 5.43 -33.72 -3.67
N LYS A 193 4.80 -33.75 -4.84
CA LYS A 193 5.09 -34.69 -5.93
C LYS A 193 6.16 -34.20 -6.90
N THR A 194 6.46 -32.91 -6.86
CA THR A 194 7.47 -32.30 -7.74
C THR A 194 8.81 -32.18 -7.03
N ASP A 195 9.90 -32.56 -7.72
CA ASP A 195 11.28 -32.40 -7.22
C ASP A 195 11.82 -30.97 -7.36
#